data_d0c6eb42952bc348893912980ea27905
#
_entry.id   d0c6eb42952bc348893912980ea27905
#
_cell.length_a   1.000
_cell.length_b   1.000
_cell.length_c   1.000
_cell.angle_alpha   90.00
_cell.angle_beta   90.00
_cell.angle_gamma   90.00
#
_symmetry.space_group_name_H-M   'P 1'
#
loop_
_entity.id
_entity.type
_entity.pdbx_description
1 polymer ?
#
loop_
_entity_poly.entity_id
_entity_poly.type
_entity_poly.pdbx_seq_one_letter_code
_entity_poly.pdbx_strand_id
1 'polypeptide(L)'
;MLYLVPTPVGNLDDMTFRAIDTLNICDVVLTEDTRTSGKLLKHFNIDKPMWAFHAFNEHKALKSIIDHLHQGKNIALISDAGTPGISDPGFLLVRACVDEGIKISCLPGPTAFVPALVASGMTTDKFFFEGFLPHKKGRQTRLKFLADMPATIILYESPHRLVKCLEEIRDFIGET
;
A
#
# COMPACT_ATOMS: atom_id res chain seq x y z
N MET A 1 -19.86 -3.11 0.40
CA MET A 1 -18.99 -2.02 0.84
C MET A 1 -17.53 -2.43 0.72
N LEU A 2 -16.63 -1.56 0.26
CA LEU A 2 -15.18 -1.82 0.19
C LEU A 2 -14.48 -1.25 1.43
N TYR A 3 -13.65 -2.07 2.09
CA TYR A 3 -12.77 -1.64 3.17
C TYR A 3 -11.30 -1.75 2.74
N LEU A 4 -10.53 -0.67 2.89
CA LEU A 4 -9.07 -0.70 2.76
C LEU A 4 -8.51 -0.82 4.17
N VAL A 5 -7.86 -1.95 4.44
CA VAL A 5 -7.44 -2.31 5.80
C VAL A 5 -5.91 -2.38 5.86
N PRO A 6 -5.25 -1.41 6.50
CA PRO A 6 -3.81 -1.45 6.70
C PRO A 6 -3.38 -2.65 7.53
N THR A 7 -2.23 -3.22 7.17
CA THR A 7 -1.61 -4.35 7.84
C THR A 7 -0.27 -3.96 8.45
N PRO A 8 0.23 -4.70 9.46
CA PRO A 8 1.49 -4.40 10.14
C PRO A 8 2.69 -4.30 9.20
N VAL A 9 3.63 -3.40 9.53
CA VAL A 9 4.89 -3.21 8.82
C VAL A 9 6.03 -3.75 9.69
N GLY A 10 6.21 -5.08 9.68
CA GLY A 10 7.29 -5.76 10.40
C GLY A 10 7.03 -6.05 11.89
N ASN A 11 6.01 -5.46 12.52
CA ASN A 11 5.61 -5.76 13.89
C ASN A 11 4.10 -6.03 13.96
N LEU A 12 3.70 -7.24 14.37
CA LEU A 12 2.29 -7.65 14.44
C LEU A 12 1.47 -6.82 15.44
N ASP A 13 2.10 -6.25 16.46
CA ASP A 13 1.44 -5.40 17.46
C ASP A 13 0.91 -4.09 16.89
N ASP A 14 1.35 -3.70 15.68
CA ASP A 14 0.83 -2.53 14.97
C ASP A 14 -0.54 -2.78 14.31
N MET A 15 -1.08 -4.00 14.42
CA MET A 15 -2.44 -4.28 13.93
C MET A 15 -3.47 -3.60 14.81
N THR A 16 -4.32 -2.75 14.22
CA THR A 16 -5.35 -2.05 15.00
C THR A 16 -6.52 -2.97 15.33
N PHE A 17 -7.14 -2.78 16.50
CA PHE A 17 -8.37 -3.50 16.88
C PHE A 17 -9.46 -3.33 15.82
N ARG A 18 -9.63 -2.11 15.28
CA ARG A 18 -10.63 -1.84 14.23
C ARG A 18 -10.33 -2.59 12.93
N ALA A 19 -9.06 -2.80 12.59
CA ALA A 19 -8.69 -3.62 11.45
C ALA A 19 -9.12 -5.08 11.64
N ILE A 20 -8.85 -5.64 12.82
CA ILE A 20 -9.27 -7.01 13.19
C ILE A 20 -10.80 -7.13 13.12
N ASP A 21 -11.54 -6.21 13.75
CA ASP A 21 -13.01 -6.21 13.73
C ASP A 21 -13.56 -6.11 12.32
N THR A 22 -12.98 -5.21 11.50
CA THR A 22 -13.39 -5.03 10.09
C THR A 22 -13.16 -6.29 9.26
N LEU A 23 -12.02 -6.95 9.42
CA LEU A 23 -11.74 -8.21 8.72
C LEU A 23 -12.71 -9.32 9.15
N ASN A 24 -13.12 -9.34 10.42
CA ASN A 24 -14.09 -10.32 10.93
C ASN A 24 -15.50 -10.11 10.39
N ILE A 25 -15.91 -8.90 10.05
CA ILE A 25 -17.25 -8.63 9.48
C ILE A 25 -17.30 -8.72 7.95
N CYS A 26 -16.16 -8.76 7.28
CA CYS A 26 -16.11 -8.89 5.82
C CYS A 26 -16.47 -10.29 5.34
N ASP A 27 -17.07 -10.38 4.14
CA ASP A 27 -17.39 -11.66 3.51
C ASP A 27 -16.16 -12.28 2.83
N VAL A 28 -15.24 -11.42 2.36
CA VAL A 28 -14.05 -11.82 1.59
C VAL A 28 -12.92 -10.83 1.85
N VAL A 29 -11.70 -11.34 1.84
CA VAL A 29 -10.47 -10.55 1.93
C VAL A 29 -9.70 -10.66 0.60
N LEU A 30 -9.47 -9.53 -0.06
CA LEU A 30 -8.58 -9.42 -1.22
C LEU A 30 -7.15 -9.28 -0.73
N THR A 31 -6.24 -10.09 -1.27
CA THR A 31 -4.85 -10.16 -0.80
C THR A 31 -3.88 -10.20 -1.98
N GLU A 32 -2.72 -9.55 -1.84
CA GLU A 32 -1.68 -9.61 -2.85
C GLU A 32 -1.03 -11.01 -2.90
N ASP A 33 -0.55 -11.51 -1.76
CA ASP A 33 -0.08 -12.89 -1.59
C ASP A 33 -0.89 -13.61 -0.50
N THR A 34 -1.70 -14.59 -0.92
CA THR A 34 -2.54 -15.39 -0.01
C THR A 34 -1.74 -16.15 1.04
N ARG A 35 -0.45 -16.45 0.79
CA ARG A 35 0.42 -17.15 1.73
C ARG A 35 0.86 -16.23 2.86
N THR A 36 1.26 -15.00 2.53
CA THR A 36 1.66 -13.96 3.50
C THR A 36 0.45 -13.54 4.32
N SER A 37 -0.61 -13.15 3.64
CA SER A 37 -1.87 -12.71 4.26
C SER A 37 -2.52 -13.82 5.09
N GLY A 38 -2.44 -15.08 4.65
CA GLY A 38 -2.97 -16.23 5.40
C GLY A 38 -2.28 -16.43 6.75
N LYS A 39 -0.97 -16.16 6.84
CA LYS A 39 -0.25 -16.20 8.14
C LYS A 39 -0.74 -15.09 9.07
N LEU A 40 -0.93 -13.87 8.54
CA LEU A 40 -1.44 -12.73 9.29
C LEU A 40 -2.85 -13.01 9.82
N LEU A 41 -3.78 -13.41 8.95
CA LEU A 41 -5.16 -13.70 9.32
C LEU A 41 -5.23 -14.82 10.38
N LYS A 42 -4.45 -15.89 10.20
CA LYS A 42 -4.35 -16.98 11.16
C LYS A 42 -3.84 -16.51 12.54
N HIS A 43 -2.84 -15.62 12.57
CA HIS A 43 -2.30 -15.07 13.82
C HIS A 43 -3.38 -14.36 14.65
N PHE A 44 -4.27 -13.62 13.97
CA PHE A 44 -5.38 -12.91 14.63
C PHE A 44 -6.69 -13.72 14.70
N ASN A 45 -6.64 -15.03 14.43
CA ASN A 45 -7.81 -15.93 14.43
C ASN A 45 -8.94 -15.46 13.50
N ILE A 46 -8.58 -14.88 12.36
CA ILE A 46 -9.53 -14.44 11.34
C ILE A 46 -9.66 -15.53 10.27
N ASP A 47 -10.82 -16.18 10.22
CA ASP A 47 -11.12 -17.23 9.23
C ASP A 47 -12.06 -16.68 8.16
N LYS A 48 -11.49 -16.19 7.05
CA LYS A 48 -12.23 -15.58 5.93
C LYS A 48 -11.72 -16.08 4.59
N PRO A 49 -12.61 -16.24 3.60
CA PRO A 49 -12.20 -16.52 2.23
C PRO A 49 -11.24 -15.44 1.72
N MET A 50 -10.14 -15.86 1.08
CA MET A 50 -9.19 -14.96 0.46
C MET A 50 -9.26 -15.07 -1.06
N TRP A 51 -9.28 -13.93 -1.75
CA TRP A 51 -9.15 -13.87 -3.20
C TRP A 51 -7.86 -13.14 -3.55
N ALA A 52 -7.09 -13.70 -4.50
CA ALA A 52 -5.87 -13.05 -4.97
C ALA A 52 -6.21 -11.79 -5.77
N PHE A 53 -5.59 -10.67 -5.37
CA PHE A 53 -5.72 -9.38 -6.02
C PHE A 53 -4.37 -8.67 -6.02
N HIS A 54 -3.66 -8.73 -7.15
CA HIS A 54 -2.31 -8.22 -7.33
C HIS A 54 -2.19 -7.48 -8.68
N ALA A 55 -1.12 -6.76 -8.88
CA ALA A 55 -0.90 -5.91 -10.07
C ALA A 55 -1.10 -6.63 -11.42
N PHE A 56 -0.84 -7.94 -11.48
CA PHE A 56 -0.99 -8.72 -12.73
C PHE A 56 -2.42 -9.19 -13.01
N ASN A 57 -3.31 -9.25 -12.00
CA ASN A 57 -4.69 -9.70 -12.19
C ASN A 57 -5.74 -8.63 -11.89
N GLU A 58 -5.35 -7.47 -11.38
CA GLU A 58 -6.22 -6.37 -10.96
C GLU A 58 -7.30 -6.07 -12.03
N HIS A 59 -6.90 -5.86 -13.29
CA HIS A 59 -7.83 -5.59 -14.37
C HIS A 59 -8.87 -6.70 -14.63
N LYS A 60 -8.46 -7.98 -14.48
CA LYS A 60 -9.36 -9.12 -14.73
C LYS A 60 -10.32 -9.35 -13.56
N ALA A 61 -9.85 -9.15 -12.35
CA ALA A 61 -10.62 -9.36 -11.14
C ALA A 61 -11.63 -8.23 -10.87
N LEU A 62 -11.37 -7.02 -11.37
CA LEU A 62 -12.11 -5.80 -11.08
C LEU A 62 -13.62 -5.97 -11.26
N LYS A 63 -14.06 -6.41 -12.45
CA LYS A 63 -15.48 -6.56 -12.75
C LYS A 63 -16.19 -7.48 -11.75
N SER A 64 -15.64 -8.66 -11.50
CA SER A 64 -16.23 -9.61 -10.56
C SER A 64 -16.33 -9.06 -9.14
N ILE A 65 -15.31 -8.31 -8.69
CA ILE A 65 -15.31 -7.70 -7.36
C ILE A 65 -16.40 -6.63 -7.26
N ILE A 66 -16.54 -5.77 -8.28
CA ILE A 66 -17.59 -4.75 -8.34
C ILE A 66 -18.98 -5.40 -8.33
N ASP A 67 -19.21 -6.47 -9.12
CA ASP A 67 -20.47 -7.20 -9.13
C ASP A 67 -20.82 -7.74 -7.72
N HIS A 68 -19.85 -8.26 -6.99
CA HIS A 68 -20.05 -8.70 -5.60
C HIS A 68 -20.34 -7.56 -4.61
N LEU A 69 -19.70 -6.41 -4.80
CA LEU A 69 -19.97 -5.22 -3.99
C LEU A 69 -21.40 -4.69 -4.23
N HIS A 70 -21.88 -4.71 -5.48
CA HIS A 70 -23.28 -4.37 -5.82
C HIS A 70 -24.30 -5.37 -5.24
N GLN A 71 -23.92 -6.63 -5.08
CA GLN A 71 -24.72 -7.63 -4.36
C GLN A 71 -24.76 -7.41 -2.84
N GLY A 72 -24.14 -6.35 -2.35
CA GLY A 72 -24.17 -5.98 -0.94
C GLY A 72 -23.04 -6.62 -0.09
N LYS A 73 -22.10 -7.36 -0.69
CA LYS A 73 -20.98 -7.94 0.06
C LYS A 73 -20.07 -6.86 0.65
N ASN A 74 -19.54 -7.15 1.84
CA ASN A 74 -18.47 -6.43 2.48
C ASN A 74 -17.14 -7.08 2.09
N ILE A 75 -16.30 -6.35 1.38
CA ILE A 75 -15.01 -6.85 0.88
C ILE A 75 -13.91 -6.00 1.50
N ALA A 76 -12.91 -6.65 2.08
CA ALA A 76 -11.70 -6.00 2.55
C ALA A 76 -10.57 -6.16 1.53
N LEU A 77 -9.78 -5.11 1.29
CA LEU A 77 -8.50 -5.17 0.60
C LEU A 77 -7.40 -4.96 1.62
N ILE A 78 -6.44 -5.87 1.66
CA ILE A 78 -5.19 -5.75 2.43
C ILE A 78 -4.00 -5.87 1.49
N SER A 79 -2.87 -5.26 1.87
CA SER A 79 -1.55 -5.47 1.25
C SER A 79 -0.70 -6.38 2.12
N ASP A 80 0.45 -6.80 1.62
CA ASP A 80 1.39 -7.63 2.38
C ASP A 80 1.96 -6.87 3.60
N ALA A 81 2.08 -5.53 3.51
CA ALA A 81 2.48 -4.68 4.62
C ALA A 81 2.03 -3.22 4.38
N GLY A 82 1.48 -2.57 5.39
CA GLY A 82 1.09 -1.16 5.33
C GLY A 82 -0.32 -0.92 4.77
N THR A 83 -0.53 0.26 4.19
CA THR A 83 -1.82 0.72 3.68
C THR A 83 -2.01 0.33 2.23
N PRO A 84 -3.06 -0.43 1.86
CA PRO A 84 -3.35 -0.81 0.50
C PRO A 84 -3.49 0.41 -0.44
N GLY A 85 -3.01 0.29 -1.66
CA GLY A 85 -3.04 1.37 -2.65
C GLY A 85 -1.88 2.39 -2.54
N ILE A 86 -1.03 2.27 -1.53
CA ILE A 86 0.20 3.07 -1.40
C ILE A 86 1.40 2.22 -1.84
N SER A 87 1.83 2.39 -3.08
CA SER A 87 2.82 1.54 -3.77
C SER A 87 2.41 0.07 -3.94
N ASP A 88 1.15 -0.24 -3.68
CA ASP A 88 0.52 -1.56 -3.74
C ASP A 88 -0.71 -1.54 -4.67
N PRO A 89 -1.26 -2.69 -5.09
CA PRO A 89 -2.51 -2.77 -5.82
C PRO A 89 -3.69 -2.14 -5.05
N GLY A 90 -4.67 -1.62 -5.79
CA GLY A 90 -5.90 -1.09 -5.19
C GLY A 90 -6.42 0.20 -5.83
N PHE A 91 -5.56 0.99 -6.49
CA PHE A 91 -5.97 2.24 -7.11
C PHE A 91 -7.14 2.04 -8.10
N LEU A 92 -7.05 1.06 -9.00
CA LEU A 92 -8.10 0.81 -10.00
C LEU A 92 -9.41 0.35 -9.34
N LEU A 93 -9.33 -0.46 -8.29
CA LEU A 93 -10.51 -0.91 -7.55
C LEU A 93 -11.19 0.25 -6.82
N VAL A 94 -10.40 1.09 -6.13
CA VAL A 94 -10.93 2.27 -5.45
C VAL A 94 -11.59 3.21 -6.45
N ARG A 95 -10.93 3.48 -7.57
CA ARG A 95 -11.47 4.33 -8.63
C ARG A 95 -12.78 3.79 -9.18
N ALA A 96 -12.84 2.50 -9.52
CA ALA A 96 -14.07 1.87 -10.00
C ALA A 96 -15.21 1.94 -8.95
N CYS A 97 -14.89 1.74 -7.67
CA CYS A 97 -15.88 1.89 -6.61
C CYS A 97 -16.42 3.32 -6.51
N VAL A 98 -15.56 4.34 -6.69
CA VAL A 98 -15.97 5.76 -6.72
C VAL A 98 -16.89 6.02 -7.92
N ASP A 99 -16.49 5.56 -9.11
CA ASP A 99 -17.24 5.74 -10.34
C ASP A 99 -18.63 5.07 -10.28
N GLU A 100 -18.76 3.94 -9.57
CA GLU A 100 -19.99 3.16 -9.39
C GLU A 100 -20.78 3.55 -8.11
N GLY A 101 -20.36 4.58 -7.38
CA GLY A 101 -21.03 5.04 -6.16
C GLY A 101 -21.00 4.03 -5.00
N ILE A 102 -20.07 3.07 -5.01
CA ILE A 102 -19.90 2.07 -3.96
C ILE A 102 -19.21 2.71 -2.75
N LYS A 103 -19.76 2.48 -1.56
CA LYS A 103 -19.20 3.01 -0.32
C LYS A 103 -17.82 2.40 -0.05
N ILE A 104 -16.84 3.28 0.26
CA ILE A 104 -15.47 2.92 0.60
C ILE A 104 -15.17 3.42 2.01
N SER A 105 -14.47 2.59 2.79
CA SER A 105 -13.88 2.98 4.07
C SER A 105 -12.40 2.61 4.08
N CYS A 106 -11.53 3.61 4.06
CA CYS A 106 -10.11 3.42 4.30
C CYS A 106 -9.84 3.62 5.79
N LEU A 107 -9.35 2.57 6.46
CA LEU A 107 -9.03 2.66 7.87
C LEU A 107 -7.67 3.35 8.06
N PRO A 108 -7.51 4.24 9.06
CA PRO A 108 -6.19 4.65 9.50
C PRO A 108 -5.45 3.47 10.12
N GLY A 109 -4.15 3.40 9.84
CA GLY A 109 -3.33 2.29 10.34
C GLY A 109 -1.88 2.38 9.89
N PRO A 110 -1.11 1.29 10.00
CA PRO A 110 0.30 1.28 9.69
C PRO A 110 0.62 1.73 8.26
N THR A 111 1.68 2.53 8.15
CA THR A 111 2.32 2.88 6.88
C THR A 111 3.79 3.17 7.12
N ALA A 112 4.68 2.64 6.28
CA ALA A 112 6.11 2.67 6.56
C ALA A 112 6.73 4.07 6.52
N PHE A 113 6.28 4.92 5.59
CA PHE A 113 6.94 6.21 5.38
C PHE A 113 6.64 7.25 6.47
N VAL A 114 5.46 7.20 7.11
CA VAL A 114 5.10 8.20 8.14
C VAL A 114 6.02 8.15 9.35
N PRO A 115 6.22 7.00 10.03
CA PRO A 115 7.16 6.95 11.15
C PRO A 115 8.60 7.22 10.71
N ALA A 116 9.01 6.81 9.51
CA ALA A 116 10.34 7.12 8.99
C ALA A 116 10.53 8.63 8.81
N LEU A 117 9.58 9.33 8.22
CA LEU A 117 9.60 10.78 8.05
C LEU A 117 9.67 11.50 9.42
N VAL A 118 8.80 11.13 10.35
CA VAL A 118 8.75 11.77 11.68
C VAL A 118 10.05 11.56 12.46
N ALA A 119 10.65 10.36 12.35
CA ALA A 119 11.89 10.02 13.06
C ALA A 119 13.15 10.56 12.37
N SER A 120 13.07 11.02 11.12
CA SER A 120 14.24 11.50 10.36
C SER A 120 14.81 12.84 10.85
N GLY A 121 13.99 13.65 11.54
CA GLY A 121 14.33 15.04 11.88
C GLY A 121 14.27 16.02 10.71
N MET A 122 13.88 15.54 9.51
CA MET A 122 13.64 16.41 8.35
C MET A 122 12.30 17.14 8.46
N THR A 123 12.08 18.16 7.63
CA THR A 123 10.80 18.89 7.62
C THR A 123 9.65 17.98 7.22
N THR A 124 8.56 18.03 7.99
CA THR A 124 7.39 17.15 7.84
C THR A 124 6.13 17.87 7.35
N ASP A 125 6.18 19.21 7.25
CA ASP A 125 5.06 20.05 6.82
C ASP A 125 4.77 19.94 5.33
N LYS A 126 5.82 19.70 4.52
CA LYS A 126 5.74 19.47 3.08
C LYS A 126 6.68 18.36 2.68
N PHE A 127 6.15 17.35 2.05
CA PHE A 127 6.94 16.23 1.54
C PHE A 127 6.38 15.72 0.22
N PHE A 128 7.22 15.10 -0.56
CA PHE A 128 6.86 14.44 -1.80
C PHE A 128 7.11 12.94 -1.68
N PHE A 129 6.05 12.15 -1.77
CA PHE A 129 6.14 10.70 -1.78
C PHE A 129 6.28 10.19 -3.21
N GLU A 130 7.44 9.68 -3.54
CA GLU A 130 7.76 9.11 -4.84
C GLU A 130 7.39 7.61 -4.93
N GLY A 131 7.46 6.90 -3.82
CA GLY A 131 7.39 5.45 -3.82
C GLY A 131 8.66 4.81 -4.40
N PHE A 132 8.52 3.76 -5.20
CA PHE A 132 9.65 3.07 -5.82
C PHE A 132 10.09 3.74 -7.12
N LEU A 133 11.38 4.06 -7.21
CA LEU A 133 11.97 4.54 -8.47
C LEU A 133 11.90 3.47 -9.57
N PRO A 134 11.73 3.86 -10.84
CA PRO A 134 11.79 2.95 -11.96
C PRO A 134 13.08 2.11 -11.95
N HIS A 135 12.99 0.84 -12.32
CA HIS A 135 14.14 -0.07 -12.30
C HIS A 135 15.25 0.31 -13.30
N LYS A 136 14.88 0.76 -14.51
CA LYS A 136 15.81 1.10 -15.59
C LYS A 136 15.35 2.33 -16.38
N LYS A 137 14.38 2.15 -17.29
CA LYS A 137 13.90 3.22 -18.18
C LYS A 137 13.21 4.31 -17.37
N GLY A 138 13.63 5.56 -17.54
CA GLY A 138 13.08 6.72 -16.86
C GLY A 138 13.67 7.01 -15.46
N ARG A 139 14.51 6.12 -14.90
CA ARG A 139 15.07 6.29 -13.55
C ARG A 139 15.89 7.57 -13.41
N GLN A 140 16.84 7.83 -14.34
CA GLN A 140 17.65 9.05 -14.31
C GLN A 140 16.82 10.33 -14.50
N THR A 141 15.83 10.28 -15.39
CA THR A 141 14.90 11.41 -15.58
C THR A 141 14.15 11.71 -14.31
N ARG A 142 13.75 10.65 -13.57
CA ARG A 142 13.03 10.81 -12.32
C ARG A 142 13.94 11.36 -11.21
N LEU A 143 15.17 10.89 -11.11
CA LEU A 143 16.16 11.42 -10.15
C LEU A 143 16.45 12.90 -10.41
N LYS A 144 16.61 13.32 -11.67
CA LYS A 144 16.79 14.74 -12.01
C LYS A 144 15.57 15.58 -11.61
N PHE A 145 14.36 15.08 -11.84
CA PHE A 145 13.14 15.75 -11.40
C PHE A 145 13.10 15.91 -9.88
N LEU A 146 13.52 14.88 -9.15
CA LEU A 146 13.55 14.91 -7.68
C LEU A 146 14.61 15.88 -7.16
N ALA A 147 15.74 16.05 -7.85
CA ALA A 147 16.79 16.98 -7.44
C ALA A 147 16.30 18.44 -7.37
N ASP A 148 15.31 18.80 -8.17
CA ASP A 148 14.72 20.14 -8.20
C ASP A 148 13.52 20.29 -7.24
N MET A 149 13.18 19.24 -6.46
CA MET A 149 12.00 19.25 -5.59
C MET A 149 12.23 20.03 -4.29
N PRO A 150 11.53 21.14 -4.05
CA PRO A 150 11.71 21.97 -2.84
C PRO A 150 10.95 21.42 -1.62
N ALA A 151 11.05 20.11 -1.36
CA ALA A 151 10.38 19.44 -0.26
C ALA A 151 11.14 18.19 0.17
N THR A 152 10.89 17.69 1.37
CA THR A 152 11.41 16.39 1.80
C THR A 152 10.93 15.28 0.86
N ILE A 153 11.84 14.52 0.30
CA ILE A 153 11.53 13.42 -0.64
C ILE A 153 11.51 12.10 0.12
N ILE A 154 10.47 11.32 -0.11
CA ILE A 154 10.30 10.01 0.49
C ILE A 154 10.31 8.95 -0.61
N LEU A 155 11.23 8.00 -0.48
CA LEU A 155 11.43 6.91 -1.42
C LEU A 155 11.21 5.57 -0.72
N TYR A 156 10.68 4.60 -1.46
CA TYR A 156 10.76 3.19 -1.13
C TYR A 156 11.83 2.52 -1.98
N GLU A 157 12.63 1.67 -1.37
CA GLU A 157 13.58 0.86 -2.11
C GLU A 157 13.75 -0.52 -1.47
N SER A 158 13.99 -1.52 -2.32
CA SER A 158 14.32 -2.88 -1.89
C SER A 158 15.68 -2.91 -1.19
N PRO A 159 15.85 -3.68 -0.09
CA PRO A 159 17.15 -3.88 0.55
C PRO A 159 18.25 -4.31 -0.43
N HIS A 160 17.90 -5.11 -1.43
CA HIS A 160 18.83 -5.61 -2.45
C HIS A 160 19.36 -4.53 -3.41
N ARG A 161 18.72 -3.36 -3.47
CA ARG A 161 19.09 -2.24 -4.33
C ARG A 161 19.42 -0.98 -3.57
N LEU A 162 19.36 -1.02 -2.23
CA LEU A 162 19.51 0.15 -1.39
C LEU A 162 20.84 0.88 -1.63
N VAL A 163 21.96 0.18 -1.59
CA VAL A 163 23.30 0.79 -1.77
C VAL A 163 23.38 1.52 -3.10
N LYS A 164 23.00 0.86 -4.19
CA LYS A 164 22.99 1.48 -5.52
C LYS A 164 22.06 2.70 -5.59
N CYS A 165 20.90 2.63 -4.94
CA CYS A 165 19.96 3.75 -4.89
C CYS A 165 20.56 4.96 -4.16
N LEU A 166 21.27 4.74 -3.05
CA LEU A 166 21.94 5.79 -2.30
C LEU A 166 23.07 6.43 -3.09
N GLU A 167 23.87 5.64 -3.82
CA GLU A 167 24.90 6.15 -4.73
C GLU A 167 24.29 7.06 -5.82
N GLU A 168 23.19 6.61 -6.44
CA GLU A 168 22.50 7.41 -7.45
C GLU A 168 21.87 8.69 -6.85
N ILE A 169 21.32 8.64 -5.66
CA ILE A 169 20.80 9.83 -4.95
C ILE A 169 21.92 10.83 -4.71
N ARG A 170 23.06 10.38 -4.19
CA ARG A 170 24.24 11.24 -4.00
C ARG A 170 24.69 11.89 -5.32
N ASP A 171 24.76 11.13 -6.40
CA ASP A 171 25.26 11.60 -7.69
C ASP A 171 24.30 12.59 -8.38
N PHE A 172 22.99 12.48 -8.16
CA PHE A 172 21.97 13.31 -8.82
C PHE A 172 21.41 14.43 -7.95
N ILE A 173 21.27 14.20 -6.63
CA ILE A 173 20.65 15.13 -5.69
C ILE A 173 21.71 15.82 -4.82
N GLY A 174 22.81 15.13 -4.51
CA GLY A 174 23.91 15.64 -3.71
C GLY A 174 24.02 14.95 -2.34
N GLU A 175 25.08 15.32 -1.61
CA GLU A 175 25.28 14.92 -0.21
C GLU A 175 24.55 15.94 0.68
N THR A 176 23.69 15.43 1.60
CA THR A 176 23.01 16.24 2.64
C THR A 176 23.67 16.08 3.97
#